data_fdef8b93905d610a70fdad5ceb2adae4
#
_entry.id   fdef8b93905d610a70fdad5ceb2adae4
#
_cell.length_a   1.000
_cell.length_b   1.000
_cell.length_c   1.000
_cell.angle_alpha   90.00
_cell.angle_beta   90.00
_cell.angle_gamma   90.00
#
_symmetry.space_group_name_H-M   'P 1'
#
loop_
_entity.id
_entity.type
_entity.pdbx_description
1 polymer ?
#
loop_
_entity_poly.entity_id
_entity_poly.type
_entity_poly.pdbx_seq_one_letter_code
_entity_poly.pdbx_strand_id
1 'polypeptide(L)'
;MLLCAPFAPTRVRATESAPIAKPDLAALIECRKDVPDFLALSPALSDPLKAVALGWKPLPQVNQFMTEFQLAAPITVFGHATDRIAFAGDSIMAILDLPDPRPLAHQLQLETGLDTPQKAIFGKQLRATERTDPASGQTLIQAIILNVSNVASHPGKTLAGCSYNLDTEGPDPAPPAPAAQAQAP
;
A
#
# COMPACT_ATOMS: atom_id res chain seq x y z
N MET A 1 -1.19 -67.84 25.87
CA MET A 1 -0.12 -66.82 25.93
C MET A 1 -0.53 -65.69 25.01
N LEU A 2 -1.07 -64.61 25.55
CA LEU A 2 -1.40 -63.39 24.79
C LEU A 2 -0.22 -62.43 24.89
N LEU A 3 0.40 -62.05 23.74
CA LEU A 3 1.42 -61.01 23.67
C LEU A 3 0.69 -59.63 23.56
N CYS A 4 0.83 -58.81 24.61
CA CYS A 4 0.50 -57.41 24.55
C CYS A 4 1.66 -56.62 23.93
N ALA A 5 1.51 -56.00 22.75
CA ALA A 5 2.45 -55.08 22.21
C ALA A 5 2.22 -53.65 22.77
N PRO A 6 3.25 -52.89 23.16
CA PRO A 6 3.07 -51.53 23.68
C PRO A 6 2.86 -50.57 22.51
N PHE A 7 1.78 -49.79 22.57
CA PHE A 7 1.54 -48.61 21.70
C PHE A 7 2.47 -47.46 22.15
N ALA A 8 3.36 -47.06 21.29
CA ALA A 8 4.17 -45.86 21.48
C ALA A 8 3.38 -44.61 21.06
N PRO A 9 3.28 -43.56 21.88
CA PRO A 9 2.58 -42.33 21.48
C PRO A 9 3.43 -41.55 20.45
N THR A 10 2.87 -41.38 19.26
CA THR A 10 3.43 -40.51 18.22
C THR A 10 3.30 -39.05 18.68
N ARG A 11 4.41 -38.40 19.01
CA ARG A 11 4.43 -36.95 19.27
C ARG A 11 4.18 -36.20 17.97
N VAL A 12 3.02 -35.60 17.85
CA VAL A 12 2.73 -34.60 16.81
C VAL A 12 3.60 -33.38 17.17
N ARG A 13 4.64 -33.11 16.38
CA ARG A 13 5.40 -31.87 16.45
C ARG A 13 4.49 -30.76 15.93
N ALA A 14 4.06 -29.86 16.81
CA ALA A 14 3.48 -28.59 16.40
C ALA A 14 4.52 -27.87 15.54
N THR A 15 4.15 -27.61 14.29
CA THR A 15 4.96 -26.78 13.38
C THR A 15 4.92 -25.36 13.94
N GLU A 16 5.98 -24.98 14.63
CA GLU A 16 6.20 -23.62 15.13
C GLU A 16 6.26 -22.72 13.89
N SER A 17 5.20 -21.90 13.70
CA SER A 17 5.15 -20.91 12.61
C SER A 17 6.35 -19.99 12.76
N ALA A 18 7.17 -19.91 11.71
CA ALA A 18 8.31 -18.99 11.67
C ALA A 18 7.82 -17.56 11.99
N PRO A 19 8.56 -16.78 12.79
CA PRO A 19 8.19 -15.42 13.12
C PRO A 19 8.04 -14.61 11.82
N ILE A 20 6.89 -13.93 11.66
CA ILE A 20 6.63 -13.04 10.52
C ILE A 20 7.70 -11.95 10.56
N ALA A 21 8.57 -11.91 9.56
CA ALA A 21 9.59 -10.87 9.46
C ALA A 21 8.90 -9.51 9.40
N LYS A 22 9.31 -8.58 10.28
CA LYS A 22 8.74 -7.24 10.35
C LYS A 22 9.06 -6.49 9.05
N PRO A 23 8.06 -5.97 8.31
CA PRO A 23 8.31 -5.24 7.07
C PRO A 23 9.05 -3.93 7.35
N ASP A 24 9.93 -3.53 6.45
CA ASP A 24 10.59 -2.22 6.49
C ASP A 24 9.63 -1.15 5.93
N LEU A 25 8.74 -0.66 6.80
CA LEU A 25 7.72 0.32 6.44
C LEU A 25 8.31 1.63 5.92
N ALA A 26 9.41 2.09 6.53
CA ALA A 26 10.06 3.32 6.07
C ALA A 26 10.57 3.18 4.63
N ALA A 27 11.21 2.06 4.31
CA ALA A 27 11.66 1.80 2.95
C ALA A 27 10.52 1.65 1.94
N LEU A 28 9.38 1.06 2.37
CA LEU A 28 8.18 0.97 1.53
C LEU A 28 7.58 2.37 1.29
N ILE A 29 7.38 3.16 2.34
CA ILE A 29 6.80 4.51 2.24
C ILE A 29 7.68 5.44 1.40
N GLU A 30 9.00 5.31 1.50
CA GLU A 30 9.97 6.11 0.73
C GLU A 30 10.26 5.54 -0.67
N CYS A 31 9.45 4.60 -1.17
CA CYS A 31 9.60 3.98 -2.50
C CYS A 31 10.96 3.28 -2.74
N ARG A 32 11.63 2.82 -1.68
CA ARG A 32 12.91 2.11 -1.76
C ARG A 32 12.77 0.58 -1.92
N LYS A 33 11.53 0.11 -2.03
CA LYS A 33 11.15 -1.29 -2.21
C LYS A 33 10.48 -1.50 -3.57
N ASP A 34 10.17 -2.75 -3.89
CA ASP A 34 9.53 -3.14 -5.14
C ASP A 34 8.09 -3.63 -4.93
N VAL A 35 7.34 -3.79 -6.02
CA VAL A 35 5.94 -4.25 -5.99
C VAL A 35 5.77 -5.56 -5.21
N PRO A 36 6.60 -6.60 -5.37
CA PRO A 36 6.49 -7.81 -4.55
C PRO A 36 6.62 -7.58 -3.05
N ASP A 37 7.47 -6.64 -2.61
CA ASP A 37 7.62 -6.30 -1.19
C ASP A 37 6.33 -5.68 -0.62
N PHE A 38 5.67 -4.81 -1.41
CA PHE A 38 4.39 -4.23 -1.04
C PHE A 38 3.29 -5.29 -1.00
N LEU A 39 3.21 -6.17 -2.01
CA LEU A 39 2.21 -7.24 -2.08
C LEU A 39 2.34 -8.22 -0.91
N ALA A 40 3.55 -8.40 -0.35
CA ALA A 40 3.78 -9.22 0.83
C ALA A 40 3.05 -8.71 2.09
N LEU A 41 2.52 -7.47 2.09
CA LEU A 41 1.71 -6.92 3.17
C LEU A 41 0.24 -7.38 3.12
N SER A 42 -0.22 -7.91 1.99
CA SER A 42 -1.63 -8.31 1.78
C SER A 42 -2.21 -9.18 2.91
N PRO A 43 -1.46 -10.14 3.50
CA PRO A 43 -1.99 -10.91 4.63
C PRO A 43 -2.27 -10.08 5.88
N ALA A 44 -1.48 -9.03 6.15
CA ALA A 44 -1.70 -8.14 7.29
C ALA A 44 -2.86 -7.15 7.04
N LEU A 45 -3.08 -6.77 5.79
CA LEU A 45 -4.19 -5.90 5.40
C LEU A 45 -5.53 -6.64 5.39
N SER A 46 -5.52 -7.95 5.09
CA SER A 46 -6.73 -8.78 5.01
C SER A 46 -7.14 -9.39 6.36
N ASP A 47 -6.20 -9.48 7.32
CA ASP A 47 -6.42 -10.12 8.61
C ASP A 47 -5.93 -9.21 9.75
N PRO A 48 -6.87 -8.62 10.53
CA PRO A 48 -6.53 -7.73 11.64
C PRO A 48 -5.61 -8.37 12.69
N LEU A 49 -5.69 -9.69 12.91
CA LEU A 49 -4.82 -10.37 13.87
C LEU A 49 -3.37 -10.40 13.39
N LYS A 50 -3.14 -10.52 12.09
CA LYS A 50 -1.81 -10.44 11.50
C LYS A 50 -1.24 -9.02 11.58
N ALA A 51 -2.07 -8.00 11.35
CA ALA A 51 -1.69 -6.61 11.55
C ALA A 51 -1.26 -6.34 13.00
N VAL A 52 -2.06 -6.80 13.98
CA VAL A 52 -1.74 -6.68 15.41
C VAL A 52 -0.46 -7.44 15.77
N ALA A 53 -0.21 -8.61 15.20
CA ALA A 53 1.04 -9.37 15.41
C ALA A 53 2.28 -8.62 14.89
N LEU A 54 2.13 -7.74 13.89
CA LEU A 54 3.18 -6.84 13.41
C LEU A 54 3.33 -5.58 14.29
N GLY A 55 2.44 -5.39 15.28
CA GLY A 55 2.38 -4.20 16.12
C GLY A 55 1.62 -3.05 15.48
N TRP A 56 0.71 -3.33 14.54
CA TRP A 56 -0.15 -2.34 13.89
C TRP A 56 -1.54 -2.42 14.53
N LYS A 57 -1.94 -1.36 15.20
CA LYS A 57 -3.27 -1.23 15.79
C LYS A 57 -4.20 -0.61 14.76
N PRO A 58 -5.25 -1.30 14.29
CA PRO A 58 -6.25 -0.73 13.40
C PRO A 58 -6.91 0.50 14.02
N LEU A 59 -7.10 1.54 13.24
CA LEU A 59 -7.80 2.76 13.63
C LEU A 59 -9.22 2.79 13.04
N PRO A 60 -10.15 3.54 13.65
CA PRO A 60 -11.48 3.77 13.06
C PRO A 60 -11.35 4.37 11.66
N GLN A 61 -12.14 3.86 10.73
CA GLN A 61 -12.13 4.34 9.35
C GLN A 61 -12.80 5.71 9.25
N VAL A 62 -12.03 6.74 8.99
CA VAL A 62 -12.51 8.12 8.77
C VAL A 62 -12.59 8.48 7.28
N ASN A 63 -11.96 7.67 6.43
CA ASN A 63 -12.01 7.77 4.98
C ASN A 63 -12.29 6.38 4.40
N GLN A 64 -13.39 6.25 3.64
CA GLN A 64 -13.83 4.96 3.08
C GLN A 64 -12.83 4.31 2.10
N PHE A 65 -11.89 5.07 1.57
CA PHE A 65 -10.85 4.58 0.65
C PHE A 65 -9.53 4.25 1.34
N MET A 66 -9.46 4.41 2.67
CA MET A 66 -8.21 4.23 3.41
C MET A 66 -8.39 3.28 4.59
N THR A 67 -7.41 2.42 4.80
CA THR A 67 -7.26 1.64 6.03
C THR A 67 -6.06 2.18 6.80
N GLU A 68 -6.28 2.56 8.06
CA GLU A 68 -5.27 3.22 8.87
C GLU A 68 -4.84 2.38 10.06
N PHE A 69 -3.56 2.51 10.41
CA PHE A 69 -2.99 1.83 11.57
C PHE A 69 -2.13 2.80 12.40
N GLN A 70 -2.19 2.61 13.71
CA GLN A 70 -1.22 3.16 14.64
C GLN A 70 -0.13 2.11 14.88
N LEU A 71 1.12 2.50 14.72
CA LEU A 71 2.28 1.65 14.97
C LEU A 71 2.62 1.61 16.46
N ALA A 72 3.14 0.47 16.94
CA ALA A 72 3.59 0.33 18.33
C ALA A 72 4.81 1.22 18.67
N ALA A 73 5.57 1.63 17.66
CA ALA A 73 6.69 2.57 17.79
C ALA A 73 6.73 3.48 16.55
N PRO A 74 7.10 4.76 16.73
CA PRO A 74 7.23 5.67 15.59
C PRO A 74 8.32 5.20 14.62
N ILE A 75 8.12 5.53 13.35
CA ILE A 75 9.11 5.41 12.28
C ILE A 75 9.48 6.81 11.78
N THR A 76 10.64 6.94 11.15
CA THR A 76 11.05 8.17 10.49
C THR A 76 11.00 7.98 8.99
N VAL A 77 10.28 8.85 8.28
CA VAL A 77 10.14 8.86 6.82
C VAL A 77 10.29 10.28 6.32
N PHE A 78 11.06 10.49 5.25
CA PHE A 78 11.35 11.81 4.68
C PHE A 78 11.86 12.84 5.73
N GLY A 79 12.53 12.37 6.79
CA GLY A 79 13.01 13.20 7.90
C GLY A 79 11.96 13.54 8.97
N HIS A 80 10.73 13.04 8.87
CA HIS A 80 9.64 13.25 9.83
C HIS A 80 9.28 11.98 10.58
N ALA A 81 9.09 12.09 11.91
CA ALA A 81 8.63 10.99 12.73
C ALA A 81 7.10 10.86 12.65
N THR A 82 6.59 9.63 12.57
CA THR A 82 5.17 9.31 12.66
C THR A 82 4.97 7.91 13.21
N ASP A 83 3.89 7.70 13.94
CA ASP A 83 3.38 6.39 14.34
C ASP A 83 2.10 6.01 13.59
N ARG A 84 1.70 6.78 12.56
CA ARG A 84 0.48 6.55 11.78
C ARG A 84 0.78 6.29 10.33
N ILE A 85 0.24 5.17 9.84
CA ILE A 85 0.31 4.79 8.42
C ILE A 85 -1.09 4.54 7.87
N ALA A 86 -1.24 4.70 6.56
CA ALA A 86 -2.46 4.42 5.83
C ALA A 86 -2.18 3.64 4.55
N PHE A 87 -3.14 2.82 4.16
CA PHE A 87 -3.17 2.13 2.89
C PHE A 87 -4.39 2.58 2.09
N ALA A 88 -4.21 2.82 0.80
CA ALA A 88 -5.28 3.17 -0.14
C ALA A 88 -4.98 2.52 -1.49
N GLY A 89 -5.76 1.49 -1.86
CA GLY A 89 -5.48 0.68 -3.05
C GLY A 89 -4.07 0.08 -2.99
N ASP A 90 -3.27 0.39 -3.98
CA ASP A 90 -1.87 -0.03 -4.13
C ASP A 90 -0.85 0.91 -3.47
N SER A 91 -1.30 1.78 -2.59
CA SER A 91 -0.45 2.79 -1.93
C SER A 91 -0.29 2.53 -0.44
N ILE A 92 0.92 2.79 0.07
CA ILE A 92 1.24 2.90 1.49
C ILE A 92 1.73 4.32 1.78
N MET A 93 1.20 4.95 2.82
CA MET A 93 1.49 6.35 3.16
C MET A 93 1.73 6.52 4.66
N ALA A 94 2.63 7.42 5.01
CA ALA A 94 2.73 8.00 6.33
C ALA A 94 1.73 9.16 6.48
N ILE A 95 1.08 9.28 7.65
CA ILE A 95 0.30 10.45 8.03
C ILE A 95 1.19 11.32 8.90
N LEU A 96 1.64 12.44 8.34
CA LEU A 96 2.61 13.35 8.96
C LEU A 96 1.91 14.56 9.60
N ASP A 97 2.45 15.04 10.72
CA ASP A 97 2.00 16.24 11.40
C ASP A 97 2.51 17.53 10.71
N LEU A 98 2.21 17.63 9.41
CA LEU A 98 2.55 18.75 8.54
C LEU A 98 1.26 19.35 7.99
N PRO A 99 0.95 20.63 8.30
CA PRO A 99 -0.30 21.24 7.87
C PRO A 99 -0.35 21.55 6.37
N ASP A 100 0.81 21.65 5.71
CA ASP A 100 0.94 21.94 4.28
C ASP A 100 1.86 20.92 3.61
N PRO A 101 1.41 20.22 2.56
CA PRO A 101 2.23 19.26 1.82
C PRO A 101 3.28 19.90 0.91
N ARG A 102 3.12 21.18 0.53
CA ARG A 102 3.97 21.84 -0.48
C ARG A 102 5.45 21.89 -0.13
N PRO A 103 5.86 22.24 1.10
CA PRO A 103 7.29 22.26 1.45
C PRO A 103 7.94 20.88 1.28
N LEU A 104 7.25 19.81 1.69
CA LEU A 104 7.76 18.45 1.54
C LEU A 104 7.80 18.03 0.07
N ALA A 105 6.76 18.34 -0.71
CA ALA A 105 6.74 18.06 -2.15
C ALA A 105 7.89 18.76 -2.88
N HIS A 106 8.18 20.01 -2.55
CA HIS A 106 9.31 20.76 -3.09
C HIS A 106 10.66 20.15 -2.70
N GLN A 107 10.83 19.78 -1.42
CA GLN A 107 12.03 19.10 -0.93
C GLN A 107 12.30 17.80 -1.71
N LEU A 108 11.24 17.04 -2.00
CA LEU A 108 11.31 15.77 -2.73
C LEU A 108 11.31 15.94 -4.26
N GLN A 109 11.26 17.18 -4.76
CA GLN A 109 11.26 17.51 -6.19
C GLN A 109 10.14 16.80 -6.96
N LEU A 110 8.91 16.83 -6.38
CA LEU A 110 7.74 16.23 -6.99
C LEU A 110 7.09 17.17 -8.00
N GLU A 111 6.43 16.58 -8.98
CA GLU A 111 5.64 17.28 -9.97
C GLU A 111 4.24 17.60 -9.42
N THR A 112 3.68 18.73 -9.85
CA THR A 112 2.36 19.16 -9.42
C THR A 112 1.27 18.44 -10.23
N GLY A 113 0.47 17.60 -9.58
CA GLY A 113 -0.74 17.05 -10.17
C GLY A 113 -1.95 17.97 -9.97
N LEU A 114 -2.11 18.51 -8.76
CA LEU A 114 -3.15 19.47 -8.41
C LEU A 114 -2.61 20.40 -7.32
N ASP A 115 -2.87 21.71 -7.47
CA ASP A 115 -2.53 22.69 -6.44
C ASP A 115 -3.60 23.78 -6.36
N THR A 116 -4.46 23.66 -5.36
CA THR A 116 -5.51 24.62 -5.03
C THR A 116 -5.39 25.01 -3.55
N PRO A 117 -6.04 26.09 -3.08
CA PRO A 117 -6.01 26.45 -1.67
C PRO A 117 -6.48 25.34 -0.71
N GLN A 118 -7.40 24.46 -1.17
CA GLN A 118 -8.00 23.42 -0.32
C GLN A 118 -7.35 22.06 -0.53
N LYS A 119 -6.80 21.77 -1.71
CA LYS A 119 -6.27 20.46 -2.06
C LYS A 119 -5.00 20.58 -2.88
N ALA A 120 -3.98 19.87 -2.45
CA ALA A 120 -2.72 19.77 -3.14
C ALA A 120 -2.32 18.30 -3.30
N ILE A 121 -1.88 17.91 -4.49
CA ILE A 121 -1.44 16.57 -4.85
C ILE A 121 -0.18 16.71 -5.70
N PHE A 122 0.88 16.07 -5.25
CA PHE A 122 2.16 16.04 -5.92
C PHE A 122 2.59 14.59 -6.11
N GLY A 123 3.29 14.30 -7.19
CA GLY A 123 3.77 12.95 -7.44
C GLY A 123 4.96 12.93 -8.37
N LYS A 124 5.67 11.81 -8.37
CA LYS A 124 6.77 11.56 -9.29
C LYS A 124 6.90 10.07 -9.54
N GLN A 125 6.85 9.67 -10.79
CA GLN A 125 7.18 8.31 -11.16
C GLN A 125 8.69 8.11 -11.03
N LEU A 126 9.09 7.25 -10.09
CA LEU A 126 10.49 6.95 -9.82
C LEU A 126 10.99 5.81 -10.70
N ARG A 127 10.14 4.82 -10.95
CA ARG A 127 10.46 3.65 -11.79
C ARG A 127 9.23 3.22 -12.56
N ALA A 128 9.43 2.77 -13.80
CA ALA A 128 8.47 1.98 -14.56
C ALA A 128 9.24 0.82 -15.20
N THR A 129 8.70 -0.39 -15.09
CA THR A 129 9.29 -1.59 -15.68
C THR A 129 8.20 -2.43 -16.31
N GLU A 130 8.48 -2.94 -17.49
CA GLU A 130 7.65 -3.93 -18.15
C GLU A 130 8.19 -5.32 -17.85
N ARG A 131 7.29 -6.25 -17.57
CA ARG A 131 7.62 -7.65 -17.32
C ARG A 131 6.58 -8.55 -17.94
N THR A 132 7.02 -9.55 -18.71
CA THR A 132 6.11 -10.56 -19.20
C THR A 132 5.82 -11.58 -18.09
N ASP A 133 4.54 -11.79 -17.78
CA ASP A 133 4.12 -12.85 -16.89
C ASP A 133 4.34 -14.22 -17.57
N PRO A 134 5.18 -15.09 -17.02
CA PRO A 134 5.49 -16.38 -17.66
C PRO A 134 4.31 -17.34 -17.69
N ALA A 135 3.29 -17.15 -16.85
CA ALA A 135 2.12 -18.01 -16.78
C ALA A 135 1.05 -17.64 -17.81
N SER A 136 0.83 -16.37 -18.04
CA SER A 136 -0.21 -15.86 -18.97
C SER A 136 0.33 -15.31 -20.28
N GLY A 137 1.63 -15.02 -20.37
CA GLY A 137 2.24 -14.32 -21.49
C GLY A 137 1.86 -12.84 -21.62
N GLN A 138 1.14 -12.31 -20.63
CA GLN A 138 0.73 -10.88 -20.62
C GLN A 138 1.89 -9.98 -20.20
N THR A 139 1.94 -8.78 -20.78
CA THR A 139 2.85 -7.74 -20.31
C THR A 139 2.27 -7.08 -19.08
N LEU A 140 3.03 -7.12 -17.98
CA LEU A 140 2.73 -6.43 -16.74
C LEU A 140 3.58 -5.16 -16.68
N ILE A 141 2.92 -4.02 -16.45
CA ILE A 141 3.58 -2.74 -16.24
C ILE A 141 3.61 -2.50 -14.73
N GLN A 142 4.81 -2.43 -14.17
CA GLN A 142 5.02 -2.06 -12.77
C GLN A 142 5.48 -0.61 -12.70
N ALA A 143 4.72 0.24 -11.99
CA ALA A 143 5.11 1.62 -11.74
C ALA A 143 5.22 1.90 -10.24
N ILE A 144 6.30 2.57 -9.85
CA ILE A 144 6.55 3.03 -8.49
C ILE A 144 6.52 4.54 -8.48
N ILE A 145 5.55 5.10 -7.75
CA ILE A 145 5.23 6.51 -7.76
C ILE A 145 5.29 7.05 -6.33
N LEU A 146 6.14 8.05 -6.12
CA LEU A 146 6.20 8.79 -4.88
C LEU A 146 5.12 9.88 -4.89
N ASN A 147 4.32 9.96 -3.81
CA ASN A 147 3.18 10.86 -3.70
C ASN A 147 3.23 11.65 -2.40
N VAL A 148 2.83 12.92 -2.46
CA VAL A 148 2.61 13.80 -1.31
C VAL A 148 1.31 14.57 -1.53
N SER A 149 0.42 14.56 -0.54
CA SER A 149 -0.89 15.23 -0.67
C SER A 149 -1.49 15.59 0.68
N ASN A 150 -2.54 16.41 0.64
CA ASN A 150 -3.49 16.53 1.73
C ASN A 150 -4.85 15.97 1.32
N VAL A 151 -5.65 15.56 2.31
CA VAL A 151 -7.02 15.09 2.10
C VAL A 151 -7.96 15.68 3.16
N ALA A 152 -9.21 15.96 2.79
CA ALA A 152 -10.18 16.62 3.68
C ALA A 152 -10.49 15.81 4.96
N SER A 153 -10.37 14.47 4.90
CA SER A 153 -10.56 13.59 6.06
C SER A 153 -9.46 13.72 7.13
N HIS A 154 -8.32 14.34 6.80
CA HIS A 154 -7.17 14.51 7.67
C HIS A 154 -6.73 15.99 7.72
N PRO A 155 -7.55 16.88 8.31
CA PRO A 155 -7.23 18.30 8.36
C PRO A 155 -5.92 18.55 9.12
N GLY A 156 -5.05 19.40 8.56
CA GLY A 156 -3.76 19.72 9.16
C GLY A 156 -2.72 18.59 9.08
N LYS A 157 -2.92 17.58 8.23
CA LYS A 157 -1.98 16.48 8.00
C LYS A 157 -1.56 16.43 6.55
N THR A 158 -0.35 15.95 6.34
CA THR A 158 0.18 15.59 5.02
C THR A 158 0.31 14.08 4.93
N LEU A 159 -0.18 13.51 3.82
CA LEU A 159 0.03 12.13 3.46
C LEU A 159 1.20 12.06 2.49
N ALA A 160 2.22 11.27 2.84
CA ALA A 160 3.40 11.08 2.00
C ALA A 160 3.73 9.59 1.90
N GLY A 161 3.93 9.09 0.69
CA GLY A 161 4.17 7.67 0.53
C GLY A 161 4.31 7.21 -0.92
N CYS A 162 4.22 5.92 -1.10
CA CYS A 162 4.50 5.21 -2.34
C CYS A 162 3.29 4.45 -2.86
N SER A 163 3.04 4.56 -4.17
CA SER A 163 2.13 3.68 -4.92
C SER A 163 2.95 2.65 -5.69
N TYR A 164 2.48 1.40 -5.62
CA TYR A 164 3.10 0.20 -6.21
C TYR A 164 2.16 -0.39 -7.25
N ASN A 165 1.97 0.34 -8.34
CA ASN A 165 1.01 -0.02 -9.38
C ASN A 165 1.47 -1.25 -10.14
N LEU A 166 0.52 -2.14 -10.40
CA LEU A 166 0.70 -3.30 -11.25
C LEU A 166 -0.46 -3.34 -12.25
N ASP A 167 -0.19 -2.87 -13.45
CA ASP A 167 -1.17 -2.85 -14.54
C ASP A 167 -0.84 -3.95 -15.56
N THR A 168 -1.87 -4.47 -16.22
CA THR A 168 -1.72 -5.33 -17.39
C THR A 168 -1.90 -4.49 -18.64
N GLU A 169 -0.99 -4.62 -19.61
CA GLU A 169 -1.21 -4.05 -20.93
C GLU A 169 -2.39 -4.81 -21.59
N GLY A 170 -3.60 -4.24 -21.44
CA GLY A 170 -4.79 -4.67 -22.17
C GLY A 170 -5.05 -3.75 -23.35
N PRO A 171 -5.80 -4.19 -24.38
CA PRO A 171 -6.25 -3.24 -25.39
C PRO A 171 -7.01 -2.10 -24.69
N ASP A 172 -6.65 -0.86 -25.04
CA ASP A 172 -7.37 0.33 -24.57
C ASP A 172 -8.88 0.06 -24.68
N PRO A 173 -9.68 0.36 -23.64
CA PRO A 173 -11.13 0.23 -23.75
C PRO A 173 -11.58 1.06 -24.95
N ALA A 174 -12.22 0.40 -25.91
CA ALA A 174 -12.70 1.07 -27.11
C ALA A 174 -13.48 2.34 -26.69
N PRO A 175 -13.25 3.50 -27.34
CA PRO A 175 -13.98 4.73 -27.01
C PRO A 175 -15.48 4.44 -27.03
N PRO A 176 -16.23 4.98 -26.05
CA PRO A 176 -17.67 4.74 -25.98
C PRO A 176 -18.30 5.07 -27.33
N ALA A 177 -19.08 4.14 -27.89
CA ALA A 177 -19.76 4.33 -29.15
C ALA A 177 -20.55 5.66 -29.09
N PRO A 178 -20.48 6.49 -30.12
CA PRO A 178 -21.23 7.74 -30.13
C PRO A 178 -22.71 7.44 -29.84
N ALA A 179 -23.25 8.10 -28.81
CA ALA A 179 -24.66 7.96 -28.45
C ALA A 179 -25.50 8.17 -29.68
N ALA A 180 -26.23 7.14 -30.09
CA ALA A 180 -27.18 7.25 -31.22
C ALA A 180 -28.14 8.39 -30.89
N GLN A 181 -28.03 9.48 -31.64
CA GLN A 181 -28.97 10.57 -31.54
C GLN A 181 -30.35 9.99 -31.90
N ALA A 182 -31.21 9.86 -30.89
CA ALA A 182 -32.58 9.50 -31.08
C ALA A 182 -33.22 10.62 -31.94
N GLN A 183 -33.43 10.32 -33.21
CA GLN A 183 -34.27 11.14 -34.05
C GLN A 183 -35.68 11.03 -33.47
N ALA A 184 -36.16 12.13 -32.89
CA ALA A 184 -37.57 12.26 -32.52
C ALA A 184 -38.41 12.43 -33.78
N PRO A 185 -39.66 11.87 -33.81
CA PRO A 185 -40.57 11.93 -34.92
C PRO A 185 -41.11 13.32 -35.21
#